data_e4e1162ec93ebe89e37cfb0cae20e14e
#
_entry.id   e4e1162ec93ebe89e37cfb0cae20e14e
#
_cell.length_a   1.000
_cell.length_b   1.000
_cell.length_c   1.000
_cell.angle_alpha   90.00
_cell.angle_beta   90.00
_cell.angle_gamma   90.00
#
_symmetry.space_group_name_H-M   'P 1'
#
loop_
_entity.id
_entity.type
_entity.pdbx_description
1 polymer ?
#
loop_
_entity_poly.entity_id
_entity_poly.type
_entity_poly.pdbx_seq_one_letter_code
_entity_poly.pdbx_strand_id
1 'polypeptide(L)'
;RTKKVSVFIGLIAITSLLLISTPFIGQKIIAPNSQLKYIFDTSKQPILDKIVVLGCDINPNPKLNANSQLGNCAKSRLIEGMRLAYVYPQAQLIVSGGGYNKVTNSSLMQQTAISLGIDAQRIKQNPTAMDTADEARLLAPALVDFKVALVTSASHMARAKDLFNSQGVD
;
A
#
# COMPACT_ATOMS: atom_id res chain seq x y z
N ARG A 1 20.63 -28.79 -37.56
CA ARG A 1 19.44 -27.94 -37.74
C ARG A 1 18.84 -27.49 -36.40
N THR A 2 18.76 -28.40 -35.44
CA THR A 2 18.21 -28.12 -34.07
C THR A 2 19.00 -27.08 -33.29
N LYS A 3 20.33 -27.08 -33.31
CA LYS A 3 21.17 -26.10 -32.58
C LYS A 3 20.94 -24.66 -33.04
N LYS A 4 20.75 -24.41 -34.36
CA LYS A 4 20.46 -23.08 -34.87
C LYS A 4 19.08 -22.57 -34.43
N VAL A 5 18.09 -23.45 -34.36
CA VAL A 5 16.75 -23.12 -33.91
C VAL A 5 16.78 -22.78 -32.40
N SER A 6 17.51 -23.56 -31.58
CA SER A 6 17.64 -23.29 -30.15
C SER A 6 18.32 -21.94 -29.85
N VAL A 7 19.39 -21.62 -30.61
CA VAL A 7 20.07 -20.31 -30.49
C VAL A 7 19.13 -19.17 -30.87
N PHE A 8 18.36 -19.32 -31.94
CA PHE A 8 17.41 -18.30 -32.40
C PHE A 8 16.29 -18.05 -31.34
N ILE A 9 15.72 -19.13 -30.77
CA ILE A 9 14.72 -19.02 -29.69
C ILE A 9 15.34 -18.34 -28.47
N GLY A 10 16.57 -18.71 -28.10
CA GLY A 10 17.27 -18.07 -26.98
C GLY A 10 17.48 -16.56 -27.18
N LEU A 11 17.86 -16.14 -28.39
CA LEU A 11 18.03 -14.73 -28.73
C LEU A 11 16.70 -13.97 -28.66
N ILE A 12 15.61 -14.54 -29.17
CA ILE A 12 14.27 -13.94 -29.06
C ILE A 12 13.88 -13.78 -27.59
N ALA A 13 14.07 -14.79 -26.77
CA ALA A 13 13.72 -14.74 -25.35
C ALA A 13 14.52 -13.65 -24.61
N ILE A 14 15.83 -13.56 -24.83
CA ILE A 14 16.68 -12.54 -24.22
C ILE A 14 16.29 -11.15 -24.71
N THR A 15 16.05 -10.96 -26.01
CA THR A 15 15.66 -9.67 -26.57
C THR A 15 14.30 -9.22 -26.03
N SER A 16 13.34 -10.15 -25.94
CA SER A 16 12.02 -9.86 -25.36
C SER A 16 12.13 -9.47 -23.88
N LEU A 17 12.96 -10.18 -23.12
CA LEU A 17 13.20 -9.86 -21.70
C LEU A 17 13.82 -8.46 -21.54
N LEU A 18 14.83 -8.13 -22.35
CA LEU A 18 15.46 -6.82 -22.34
C LEU A 18 14.49 -5.70 -22.72
N LEU A 19 13.64 -5.91 -23.73
CA LEU A 19 12.63 -4.93 -24.12
C LEU A 19 11.60 -4.69 -23.03
N ILE A 20 11.07 -5.76 -22.41
CA ILE A 20 10.08 -5.66 -21.32
C ILE A 20 10.69 -5.00 -20.07
N SER A 21 11.98 -5.19 -19.84
CA SER A 21 12.71 -4.58 -18.71
C SER A 21 12.98 -3.08 -18.90
N THR A 22 12.70 -2.51 -20.07
CA THR A 22 12.88 -1.07 -20.27
C THR A 22 11.81 -0.27 -19.55
N PRO A 23 12.15 0.87 -18.90
CA PRO A 23 11.17 1.74 -18.22
C PRO A 23 10.03 2.18 -19.15
N PHE A 24 10.32 2.37 -20.44
CA PHE A 24 9.34 2.81 -21.43
C PHE A 24 8.22 1.79 -21.65
N ILE A 25 8.55 0.51 -21.77
CA ILE A 25 7.56 -0.56 -21.96
C ILE A 25 6.88 -0.88 -20.62
N GLY A 26 7.67 -0.95 -19.55
CA GLY A 26 7.14 -1.16 -18.19
C GLY A 26 6.08 -0.11 -17.82
N GLN A 27 6.36 1.17 -18.06
CA GLN A 27 5.40 2.24 -17.83
C GLN A 27 4.12 2.09 -18.68
N LYS A 28 4.22 1.72 -19.95
CA LYS A 28 3.04 1.50 -20.80
C LYS A 28 2.16 0.33 -20.34
N ILE A 29 2.77 -0.71 -19.78
CA ILE A 29 2.03 -1.86 -19.24
C ILE A 29 1.36 -1.50 -17.91
N ILE A 30 2.05 -0.74 -17.07
CA ILE A 30 1.57 -0.37 -15.72
C ILE A 30 0.61 0.83 -15.79
N ALA A 31 0.82 1.79 -16.69
CA ALA A 31 0.05 3.03 -16.79
C ALA A 31 -1.47 2.89 -16.85
N PRO A 32 -2.07 1.93 -17.60
CA PRO A 32 -3.52 1.76 -17.63
C PRO A 32 -4.13 1.42 -16.27
N ASN A 33 -3.35 0.73 -15.40
CA ASN A 33 -3.79 0.32 -14.07
C ASN A 33 -3.40 1.31 -12.96
N SER A 34 -2.45 2.22 -13.25
CA SER A 34 -1.88 3.16 -12.28
C SER A 34 -2.39 4.60 -12.43
N GLN A 35 -3.22 4.86 -13.45
CA GLN A 35 -3.64 6.23 -13.72
C GLN A 35 -4.64 6.76 -12.69
N LEU A 36 -4.49 8.04 -12.39
CA LEU A 36 -5.38 9.11 -11.86
C LEU A 36 -6.82 8.72 -11.43
N LYS A 37 -7.26 7.49 -11.77
CA LYS A 37 -8.57 6.91 -11.48
C LYS A 37 -8.86 6.80 -9.97
N TYR A 38 -7.82 6.81 -9.16
CA TYR A 38 -7.90 6.57 -7.72
C TYR A 38 -7.44 7.78 -6.87
N ILE A 39 -7.42 8.98 -7.44
CA ILE A 39 -7.19 10.19 -6.64
C ILE A 39 -8.40 10.39 -5.73
N PHE A 40 -8.15 10.44 -4.43
CA PHE A 40 -9.16 10.75 -3.44
C PHE A 40 -9.49 12.27 -3.48
N ASP A 41 -10.68 12.59 -3.96
CA ASP A 41 -11.18 13.96 -4.05
C ASP A 41 -11.88 14.36 -2.73
N THR A 42 -11.16 15.07 -1.89
CA THR A 42 -11.67 15.52 -0.59
C THR A 42 -12.88 16.45 -0.71
N SER A 43 -13.07 17.13 -1.85
CA SER A 43 -14.23 18.01 -2.07
C SER A 43 -15.53 17.23 -2.24
N LYS A 44 -15.45 15.99 -2.71
CA LYS A 44 -16.61 15.09 -2.92
C LYS A 44 -16.93 14.21 -1.72
N GLN A 45 -16.04 14.14 -0.75
CA GLN A 45 -16.17 13.32 0.44
C GLN A 45 -16.06 14.17 1.71
N PRO A 46 -17.13 14.85 2.12
CA PRO A 46 -17.08 15.81 3.24
C PRO A 46 -16.88 15.13 4.60
N ILE A 47 -17.20 13.84 4.71
CA ILE A 47 -17.07 13.05 5.95
C ILE A 47 -16.30 11.77 5.66
N LEU A 48 -15.35 11.47 6.55
CA LEU A 48 -14.55 10.26 6.54
C LEU A 48 -14.39 9.78 7.97
N ASP A 49 -14.68 8.50 8.22
CA ASP A 49 -14.60 7.91 9.57
C ASP A 49 -13.27 7.18 9.78
N LYS A 50 -12.78 6.49 8.76
CA LYS A 50 -11.59 5.66 8.83
C LYS A 50 -10.67 5.90 7.63
N ILE A 51 -9.37 5.93 7.91
CA ILE A 51 -8.31 5.98 6.89
C ILE A 51 -7.46 4.75 7.09
N VAL A 52 -7.46 3.84 6.13
CA VAL A 52 -6.73 2.57 6.18
C VAL A 52 -5.51 2.66 5.28
N VAL A 53 -4.32 2.61 5.87
CA VAL A 53 -3.05 2.58 5.15
C VAL A 53 -2.52 1.15 5.13
N LEU A 54 -2.48 0.54 3.94
CA LEU A 54 -2.00 -0.84 3.78
C LEU A 54 -0.48 -0.92 3.86
N GLY A 55 -0.01 -2.03 4.42
CA GLY A 55 1.39 -2.34 4.56
C GLY A 55 2.15 -2.45 3.23
N CYS A 56 3.46 -2.28 3.28
CA CYS A 56 4.37 -2.49 2.16
C CYS A 56 5.75 -2.94 2.68
N ASP A 57 6.82 -2.43 2.10
CA ASP A 57 8.20 -2.80 2.38
C ASP A 57 8.74 -2.17 3.68
N ILE A 58 9.49 -2.95 4.44
CA ILE A 58 10.25 -2.47 5.61
C ILE A 58 11.68 -3.05 5.60
N ASN A 59 12.62 -2.29 6.15
CA ASN A 59 14.00 -2.70 6.40
C ASN A 59 14.32 -2.51 7.89
N PRO A 60 13.95 -3.45 8.77
CA PRO A 60 14.14 -3.31 10.20
C PRO A 60 15.61 -3.14 10.58
N ASN A 61 15.91 -2.04 11.26
CA ASN A 61 17.22 -1.77 11.83
C ASN A 61 17.06 -0.95 13.13
N PRO A 62 17.30 -1.56 14.31
CA PRO A 62 17.07 -0.90 15.60
C PRO A 62 17.94 0.33 15.87
N LYS A 63 18.96 0.56 15.03
CA LYS A 63 19.82 1.76 15.11
C LYS A 63 19.24 2.96 14.37
N LEU A 64 18.14 2.76 13.61
CA LEU A 64 17.52 3.80 12.81
C LEU A 64 16.18 4.23 13.39
N ASN A 65 15.78 5.47 13.11
CA ASN A 65 14.43 5.96 13.39
C ASN A 65 13.37 5.16 12.61
N ALA A 66 12.15 5.11 13.11
CA ALA A 66 11.06 4.35 12.49
C ALA A 66 10.86 4.69 11.00
N ASN A 67 10.84 5.99 10.66
CA ASN A 67 10.71 6.44 9.28
C ASN A 67 11.83 5.95 8.35
N SER A 68 13.04 5.77 8.86
CA SER A 68 14.18 5.27 8.07
C SER A 68 14.12 3.76 7.84
N GLN A 69 13.33 3.04 8.63
CA GLN A 69 13.10 1.60 8.49
C GLN A 69 11.93 1.27 7.54
N LEU A 70 11.07 2.24 7.22
CA LEU A 70 10.06 2.12 6.18
C LEU A 70 10.71 2.21 4.80
N GLY A 71 10.34 1.33 3.88
CA GLY A 71 10.72 1.46 2.47
C GLY A 71 9.93 2.57 1.75
N ASN A 72 10.29 2.84 0.52
CA ASN A 72 9.69 3.95 -0.24
C ASN A 72 8.18 3.77 -0.46
N CYS A 73 7.75 2.55 -0.70
CA CYS A 73 6.33 2.22 -0.86
C CYS A 73 5.57 2.53 0.44
N ALA A 74 6.03 2.03 1.58
CA ALA A 74 5.39 2.23 2.87
C ALA A 74 5.35 3.72 3.27
N LYS A 75 6.46 4.45 3.04
CA LYS A 75 6.52 5.90 3.25
C LYS A 75 5.49 6.67 2.43
N SER A 76 5.41 6.39 1.12
CA SER A 76 4.49 7.09 0.22
C SER A 76 3.04 6.87 0.62
N ARG A 77 2.67 5.65 1.02
CA ARG A 77 1.33 5.32 1.51
C ARG A 77 1.04 6.05 2.83
N LEU A 78 1.99 6.02 3.76
CA LEU A 78 1.82 6.69 5.06
C LEU A 78 1.66 8.20 4.90
N ILE A 79 2.44 8.85 4.04
CA ILE A 79 2.32 10.29 3.75
C ILE A 79 0.91 10.63 3.27
N GLU A 80 0.35 9.85 2.34
CA GLU A 80 -1.01 10.08 1.87
C GLU A 80 -2.06 9.83 2.97
N GLY A 81 -1.89 8.77 3.76
CA GLY A 81 -2.75 8.50 4.92
C GLY A 81 -2.73 9.65 5.94
N MET A 82 -1.55 10.20 6.23
CA MET A 82 -1.40 11.36 7.12
C MET A 82 -2.00 12.63 6.52
N ARG A 83 -1.82 12.88 5.22
CA ARG A 83 -2.47 14.00 4.53
C ARG A 83 -3.98 13.95 4.72
N LEU A 84 -4.59 12.79 4.54
CA LEU A 84 -6.02 12.60 4.80
C LEU A 84 -6.36 12.78 6.29
N ALA A 85 -5.52 12.26 7.20
CA ALA A 85 -5.75 12.41 8.64
C ALA A 85 -5.70 13.87 9.12
N TYR A 86 -4.95 14.75 8.46
CA TYR A 86 -4.98 16.19 8.70
C TYR A 86 -6.22 16.86 8.13
N VAL A 87 -6.67 16.45 6.95
CA VAL A 87 -7.92 16.98 6.32
C VAL A 87 -9.16 16.53 7.11
N TYR A 88 -9.12 15.31 7.67
CA TYR A 88 -10.23 14.72 8.43
C TYR A 88 -9.81 14.47 9.89
N PRO A 89 -9.78 15.52 10.73
CA PRO A 89 -9.25 15.39 12.10
C PRO A 89 -10.05 14.43 13.00
N GLN A 90 -11.28 14.11 12.65
CA GLN A 90 -12.12 13.16 13.39
C GLN A 90 -11.93 11.71 12.92
N ALA A 91 -11.35 11.50 11.73
CA ALA A 91 -11.14 10.17 11.20
C ALA A 91 -10.04 9.43 11.98
N GLN A 92 -10.25 8.13 12.20
CA GLN A 92 -9.26 7.26 12.79
C GLN A 92 -8.29 6.77 11.71
N LEU A 93 -6.99 6.92 11.95
CA LEU A 93 -5.94 6.39 11.10
C LEU A 93 -5.64 4.94 11.48
N ILE A 94 -5.82 4.02 10.56
CA ILE A 94 -5.51 2.60 10.76
C ILE A 94 -4.30 2.26 9.88
N VAL A 95 -3.20 1.86 10.51
CA VAL A 95 -1.99 1.41 9.81
C VAL A 95 -1.89 -0.10 9.88
N SER A 96 -1.70 -0.74 8.74
CA SER A 96 -1.75 -2.20 8.60
C SER A 96 -0.42 -2.77 8.11
N GLY A 97 -0.28 -4.07 8.29
CA GLY A 97 0.84 -4.86 7.84
C GLY A 97 1.67 -5.44 8.97
N GLY A 98 1.89 -6.74 8.86
CA GLY A 98 2.76 -7.53 9.72
C GLY A 98 4.24 -7.27 9.44
N GLY A 99 5.07 -8.18 9.90
CA GLY A 99 6.51 -8.10 9.72
C GLY A 99 7.23 -9.27 10.36
N TYR A 100 8.53 -9.16 10.44
CA TYR A 100 9.40 -10.18 10.99
C TYR A 100 9.95 -9.76 12.36
N ASN A 101 10.18 -10.72 13.26
CA ASN A 101 10.94 -10.50 14.51
C ASN A 101 10.43 -9.32 15.38
N LYS A 102 9.16 -9.25 15.69
CA LYS A 102 8.52 -8.22 16.52
C LYS A 102 8.45 -6.81 15.92
N VAL A 103 9.08 -6.54 14.77
CA VAL A 103 8.97 -5.28 14.05
C VAL A 103 7.96 -5.46 12.93
N THR A 104 6.87 -4.71 12.99
CA THR A 104 5.80 -4.77 11.98
C THR A 104 5.75 -3.49 11.16
N ASN A 105 5.21 -3.59 9.95
CA ASN A 105 4.97 -2.42 9.12
C ASN A 105 4.07 -1.41 9.85
N SER A 106 2.98 -1.89 10.45
CA SER A 106 2.06 -1.07 11.23
C SER A 106 2.73 -0.38 12.42
N SER A 107 3.64 -1.05 13.14
CA SER A 107 4.34 -0.42 14.28
C SER A 107 5.28 0.69 13.84
N LEU A 108 6.01 0.51 12.73
CA LEU A 108 6.88 1.55 12.18
C LEU A 108 6.08 2.73 11.61
N MET A 109 4.97 2.45 10.94
CA MET A 109 4.06 3.49 10.43
C MET A 109 3.46 4.30 11.59
N GLN A 110 3.00 3.65 12.67
CA GLN A 110 2.45 4.35 13.83
C GLN A 110 3.51 5.25 14.48
N GLN A 111 4.70 4.73 14.77
CA GLN A 111 5.78 5.51 15.36
C GLN A 111 6.15 6.71 14.49
N THR A 112 6.20 6.52 13.18
CA THR A 112 6.48 7.59 12.22
C THR A 112 5.36 8.63 12.23
N ALA A 113 4.09 8.22 12.17
CA ALA A 113 2.96 9.14 12.20
C ALA A 113 2.90 9.98 13.48
N ILE A 114 3.16 9.35 14.64
CA ILE A 114 3.24 10.07 15.93
C ILE A 114 4.38 11.07 15.92
N SER A 115 5.57 10.68 15.44
CA SER A 115 6.72 11.60 15.38
C SER A 115 6.51 12.80 14.45
N LEU A 116 5.56 12.69 13.53
CA LEU A 116 5.16 13.73 12.59
C LEU A 116 3.87 14.46 13.02
N GLY A 117 3.39 14.25 14.25
CA GLY A 117 2.35 15.07 14.88
C GLY A 117 0.92 14.51 14.79
N ILE A 118 0.72 13.27 14.36
CA ILE A 118 -0.59 12.61 14.48
C ILE A 118 -0.76 12.14 15.93
N ASP A 119 -1.90 12.48 16.55
CA ASP A 119 -2.21 12.01 17.90
C ASP A 119 -2.26 10.48 17.97
N ALA A 120 -1.52 9.92 18.93
CA ALA A 120 -1.43 8.48 19.15
C ALA A 120 -2.79 7.83 19.38
N GLN A 121 -3.74 8.53 20.02
CA GLN A 121 -5.10 8.03 20.28
C GLN A 121 -5.93 7.85 19.01
N ARG A 122 -5.58 8.56 17.94
CA ARG A 122 -6.22 8.44 16.64
C ARG A 122 -5.67 7.31 15.78
N ILE A 123 -4.57 6.67 16.20
CA ILE A 123 -3.90 5.65 15.38
C ILE A 123 -4.21 4.25 15.93
N LYS A 124 -4.73 3.37 15.08
CA LYS A 124 -4.85 1.94 15.33
C LYS A 124 -3.91 1.12 14.46
N GLN A 125 -3.39 0.03 15.01
CA GLN A 125 -2.55 -0.92 14.28
C GLN A 125 -3.31 -2.19 13.92
N ASN A 126 -2.98 -2.75 12.74
CA ASN A 126 -3.25 -4.13 12.37
C ASN A 126 -1.92 -4.85 12.12
N PRO A 127 -1.25 -5.38 13.17
CA PRO A 127 0.12 -5.89 13.07
C PRO A 127 0.22 -7.35 12.61
N THR A 128 -0.91 -8.06 12.47
CA THR A 128 -0.93 -9.51 12.22
C THR A 128 -1.17 -9.88 10.76
N ALA A 129 -1.59 -8.94 9.93
CA ALA A 129 -1.84 -9.19 8.52
C ALA A 129 -0.54 -9.47 7.77
N MET A 130 -0.46 -10.59 7.06
CA MET A 130 0.71 -10.99 6.29
C MET A 130 0.61 -10.62 4.82
N ASP A 131 -0.60 -10.42 4.32
CA ASP A 131 -0.87 -9.98 2.95
C ASP A 131 -2.15 -9.13 2.88
N THR A 132 -2.50 -8.64 1.69
CA THR A 132 -3.68 -7.78 1.50
C THR A 132 -5.01 -8.48 1.74
N ALA A 133 -5.08 -9.79 1.53
CA ALA A 133 -6.30 -10.56 1.85
C ALA A 133 -6.50 -10.65 3.37
N ASP A 134 -5.42 -10.86 4.11
CA ASP A 134 -5.43 -10.81 5.58
C ASP A 134 -5.80 -9.40 6.08
N GLU A 135 -5.24 -8.33 5.46
CA GLU A 135 -5.59 -6.96 5.82
C GLU A 135 -7.09 -6.72 5.67
N ALA A 136 -7.68 -7.11 4.54
CA ALA A 136 -9.11 -6.97 4.30
C ALA A 136 -9.94 -7.77 5.31
N ARG A 137 -9.63 -9.05 5.49
CA ARG A 137 -10.35 -9.95 6.40
C ARG A 137 -10.30 -9.51 7.86
N LEU A 138 -9.13 -9.08 8.34
CA LEU A 138 -8.93 -8.68 9.73
C LEU A 138 -9.53 -7.31 10.05
N LEU A 139 -9.56 -6.40 9.08
CA LEU A 139 -10.06 -5.05 9.28
C LEU A 139 -11.57 -4.92 8.99
N ALA A 140 -12.14 -5.77 8.13
CA ALA A 140 -13.55 -5.67 7.74
C ALA A 140 -14.53 -5.51 8.92
N PRO A 141 -14.45 -6.28 10.03
CA PRO A 141 -15.39 -6.12 11.14
C PRO A 141 -15.38 -4.71 11.78
N ALA A 142 -14.28 -3.97 11.63
CA ALA A 142 -14.14 -2.61 12.15
C ALA A 142 -14.43 -1.51 11.10
N LEU A 143 -14.78 -1.89 9.86
CA LEU A 143 -14.89 -0.96 8.73
C LEU A 143 -16.25 -0.96 8.04
N VAL A 144 -17.01 -2.08 8.09
CA VAL A 144 -18.25 -2.29 7.30
C VAL A 144 -19.28 -1.16 7.43
N ASP A 145 -19.42 -0.56 8.62
CA ASP A 145 -20.43 0.47 8.88
C ASP A 145 -19.87 1.91 8.76
N PHE A 146 -18.67 2.07 8.25
CA PHE A 146 -17.95 3.34 8.23
C PHE A 146 -17.60 3.81 6.82
N LYS A 147 -17.47 5.12 6.66
CA LYS A 147 -16.90 5.73 5.44
C LYS A 147 -15.38 5.60 5.48
N VAL A 148 -14.86 4.77 4.59
CA VAL A 148 -13.46 4.35 4.58
C VAL A 148 -12.70 4.94 3.41
N ALA A 149 -11.53 5.54 3.67
CA ALA A 149 -10.53 5.80 2.64
C ALA A 149 -9.45 4.72 2.70
N LEU A 150 -9.30 3.97 1.63
CA LEU A 150 -8.24 2.98 1.47
C LEU A 150 -7.03 3.60 0.80
N VAL A 151 -5.86 3.50 1.44
CA VAL A 151 -4.59 4.05 0.95
C VAL A 151 -3.62 2.92 0.62
N THR A 152 -3.30 2.81 -0.64
CA THR A 152 -2.31 1.87 -1.17
C THR A 152 -1.69 2.39 -2.46
N SER A 153 -0.71 1.70 -3.02
CA SER A 153 -0.11 2.08 -4.31
C SER A 153 -1.13 1.93 -5.44
N ALA A 154 -1.10 2.84 -6.42
CA ALA A 154 -2.05 2.84 -7.53
C ALA A 154 -2.12 1.50 -8.28
N SER A 155 -0.98 0.84 -8.48
CA SER A 155 -0.91 -0.51 -9.09
C SER A 155 -1.57 -1.62 -8.27
N HIS A 156 -1.76 -1.41 -6.96
CA HIS A 156 -2.41 -2.35 -6.06
C HIS A 156 -3.87 -2.00 -5.75
N MET A 157 -4.32 -0.78 -6.07
CA MET A 157 -5.61 -0.26 -5.64
C MET A 157 -6.79 -1.12 -6.13
N ALA A 158 -6.79 -1.53 -7.40
CA ALA A 158 -7.87 -2.38 -7.94
C ALA A 158 -8.02 -3.67 -7.12
N ARG A 159 -6.91 -4.40 -6.93
CA ARG A 159 -6.89 -5.65 -6.16
C ARG A 159 -7.29 -5.43 -4.70
N ALA A 160 -6.76 -4.39 -4.07
CA ALA A 160 -7.08 -4.10 -2.67
C ALA A 160 -8.57 -3.80 -2.51
N LYS A 161 -9.12 -2.94 -3.38
CA LYS A 161 -10.55 -2.62 -3.38
C LYS A 161 -11.42 -3.86 -3.55
N ASP A 162 -11.11 -4.74 -4.50
CA ASP A 162 -11.85 -5.98 -4.71
C ASP A 162 -11.84 -6.88 -3.47
N LEU A 163 -10.69 -6.98 -2.79
CA LEU A 163 -10.56 -7.76 -1.55
C LEU A 163 -11.39 -7.16 -0.40
N PHE A 164 -11.37 -5.84 -0.20
CA PHE A 164 -12.16 -5.17 0.84
C PHE A 164 -13.66 -5.26 0.53
N ASN A 165 -14.06 -5.03 -0.73
CA ASN A 165 -15.46 -5.18 -1.17
C ASN A 165 -15.96 -6.61 -0.94
N SER A 166 -15.14 -7.64 -1.17
CA SER A 166 -15.53 -9.04 -0.92
C SER A 166 -15.79 -9.35 0.55
N GLN A 167 -15.29 -8.49 1.45
CA GLN A 167 -15.54 -8.54 2.89
C GLN A 167 -16.67 -7.58 3.34
N GLY A 168 -17.38 -6.94 2.40
CA GLY A 168 -18.48 -6.02 2.68
C GLY A 168 -18.07 -4.59 3.04
N VAL A 169 -16.83 -4.20 2.78
CA VAL A 169 -16.34 -2.83 2.98
C VAL A 169 -16.38 -2.11 1.64
N ASP A 170 -17.18 -1.04 1.52
CA ASP A 170 -17.38 -0.20 0.33
C ASP A 170 -16.49 1.06 0.33
#